data_b5896f3df1d4eed978b1ae900b3028f2
#
_entry.id   b5896f3df1d4eed978b1ae900b3028f2
#
_cell.length_a   1.000
_cell.length_b   1.000
_cell.length_c   1.000
_cell.angle_alpha   90.00
_cell.angle_beta   90.00
_cell.angle_gamma   90.00
#
_symmetry.space_group_name_H-M   'P 1'
#
loop_
_entity.id
_entity.type
_entity.pdbx_description
1 polymer ?
#
loop_
_entity_poly.entity_id
_entity_poly.type
_entity_poly.pdbx_seq_one_letter_code
_entity_poly.pdbx_strand_id
1 'polypeptide(L)'
;MAPTNVGYSLKEAMSHFFRNWTTSLGAVITIFLSLFIIGLFIMGSAMLNSVIGTVEDQVVINAFISDDADQADVQAFEAELKTWSNVKSVTYKDKDDALAEYTSKMSGNADATMSALDGQNPLPASFAIEMDDPSQVESTAKKLKKNADFQKIADDGDVNASVLYGQEEVS
;
A
#
# COMPACT_ATOMS: atom_id res chain seq x y z
N MET A 1 -17.81 -56.46 -24.60
CA MET A 1 -17.79 -54.97 -24.58
C MET A 1 -17.25 -54.54 -25.90
N ALA A 2 -18.09 -53.89 -26.76
CA ALA A 2 -17.65 -53.46 -28.09
C ALA A 2 -16.68 -52.25 -27.92
N PRO A 3 -15.56 -52.22 -28.65
CA PRO A 3 -14.67 -51.07 -28.62
C PRO A 3 -15.44 -49.85 -29.11
N THR A 4 -15.67 -48.87 -28.28
CA THR A 4 -16.28 -47.60 -28.65
C THR A 4 -15.36 -46.94 -29.67
N ASN A 5 -15.81 -46.92 -30.92
CA ASN A 5 -15.10 -46.31 -32.02
C ASN A 5 -15.17 -44.76 -31.80
N VAL A 6 -14.22 -44.23 -31.03
CA VAL A 6 -14.14 -42.80 -30.70
C VAL A 6 -14.21 -41.94 -31.97
N GLY A 7 -13.58 -42.40 -33.06
CA GLY A 7 -13.63 -41.73 -34.36
C GLY A 7 -15.02 -41.66 -34.96
N TYR A 8 -15.84 -42.72 -34.84
CA TYR A 8 -17.22 -42.72 -35.30
C TYR A 8 -18.09 -41.77 -34.48
N SER A 9 -17.99 -41.87 -33.14
CA SER A 9 -18.73 -40.98 -32.23
C SER A 9 -18.41 -39.51 -32.44
N LEU A 10 -17.13 -39.19 -32.68
CA LEU A 10 -16.70 -37.82 -32.98
C LEU A 10 -17.29 -37.31 -34.33
N LYS A 11 -17.25 -38.14 -35.38
CA LYS A 11 -17.82 -37.79 -36.68
C LYS A 11 -19.33 -37.59 -36.61
N GLU A 12 -20.02 -38.42 -35.83
CA GLU A 12 -21.47 -38.31 -35.65
C GLU A 12 -21.85 -37.07 -34.85
N ALA A 13 -21.10 -36.77 -33.79
CA ALA A 13 -21.25 -35.52 -33.01
C ALA A 13 -21.06 -34.27 -33.88
N MET A 14 -20.04 -34.25 -34.73
CA MET A 14 -19.79 -33.15 -35.65
C MET A 14 -20.95 -33.01 -36.70
N SER A 15 -21.44 -34.11 -37.20
CA SER A 15 -22.57 -34.10 -38.16
C SER A 15 -23.83 -33.55 -37.51
N HIS A 16 -24.12 -33.95 -36.29
CA HIS A 16 -25.27 -33.41 -35.54
C HIS A 16 -25.09 -31.93 -35.19
N PHE A 17 -23.88 -31.51 -34.88
CA PHE A 17 -23.55 -30.10 -34.60
C PHE A 17 -23.87 -29.22 -35.83
N PHE A 18 -23.41 -29.60 -37.00
CA PHE A 18 -23.65 -28.82 -38.23
C PHE A 18 -25.09 -28.88 -38.71
N ARG A 19 -25.81 -29.99 -38.49
CA ARG A 19 -27.21 -30.12 -38.85
C ARG A 19 -28.13 -29.23 -38.02
N ASN A 20 -27.77 -28.96 -36.74
CA ASN A 20 -28.49 -28.09 -35.81
C ASN A 20 -27.66 -26.90 -35.39
N TRP A 21 -26.99 -26.26 -36.34
CA TRP A 21 -26.00 -25.23 -36.08
C TRP A 21 -26.53 -24.06 -35.22
N THR A 22 -27.80 -23.66 -35.40
CA THR A 22 -28.43 -22.56 -34.63
C THR A 22 -28.53 -22.90 -33.15
N THR A 23 -28.98 -24.11 -32.82
CA THR A 23 -29.08 -24.56 -31.45
C THR A 23 -27.67 -24.79 -30.82
N SER A 24 -26.78 -25.37 -31.62
CA SER A 24 -25.40 -25.61 -31.23
C SER A 24 -24.64 -24.29 -30.99
N LEU A 25 -24.85 -23.30 -31.86
CA LEU A 25 -24.26 -21.97 -31.69
C LEU A 25 -24.77 -21.28 -30.45
N GLY A 26 -26.08 -21.39 -30.16
CA GLY A 26 -26.65 -20.86 -28.90
C GLY A 26 -26.01 -21.47 -27.67
N ALA A 27 -25.80 -22.80 -27.66
CA ALA A 27 -25.13 -23.47 -26.55
C ALA A 27 -23.66 -23.00 -26.39
N VAL A 28 -22.93 -22.88 -27.50
CA VAL A 28 -21.54 -22.39 -27.51
C VAL A 28 -21.47 -20.95 -26.96
N ILE A 29 -22.35 -20.07 -27.42
CA ILE A 29 -22.41 -18.68 -26.95
C ILE A 29 -22.70 -18.64 -25.44
N THR A 30 -23.64 -19.46 -24.96
CA THR A 30 -23.98 -19.51 -23.53
C THR A 30 -22.80 -19.96 -22.69
N ILE A 31 -22.11 -21.02 -23.10
CA ILE A 31 -20.91 -21.52 -22.43
C ILE A 31 -19.80 -20.46 -22.45
N PHE A 32 -19.58 -19.82 -23.58
CA PHE A 32 -18.58 -18.76 -23.73
C PHE A 32 -18.88 -17.59 -22.80
N LEU A 33 -20.14 -17.10 -22.81
CA LEU A 33 -20.53 -15.99 -21.90
C LEU A 33 -20.35 -16.36 -20.42
N SER A 34 -20.71 -17.58 -20.04
CA SER A 34 -20.55 -18.05 -18.67
C SER A 34 -19.08 -18.05 -18.25
N LEU A 35 -18.20 -18.61 -19.09
CA LEU A 35 -16.76 -18.64 -18.82
C LEU A 35 -16.15 -17.23 -18.85
N PHE A 36 -16.64 -16.38 -19.75
CA PHE A 36 -16.20 -14.99 -19.85
C PHE A 36 -16.52 -14.19 -18.59
N ILE A 37 -17.76 -14.34 -18.08
CA ILE A 37 -18.17 -13.70 -16.84
C ILE A 37 -17.34 -14.19 -15.66
N ILE A 38 -17.11 -15.51 -15.56
CA ILE A 38 -16.26 -16.09 -14.50
C ILE A 38 -14.83 -15.53 -14.62
N GLY A 39 -14.29 -15.43 -15.82
CA GLY A 39 -12.97 -14.84 -16.08
C GLY A 39 -12.88 -13.38 -15.64
N LEU A 40 -13.92 -12.59 -15.92
CA LEU A 40 -13.99 -11.20 -15.47
C LEU A 40 -14.03 -11.09 -13.94
N PHE A 41 -14.78 -11.98 -13.26
CA PHE A 41 -14.81 -12.01 -11.79
C PHE A 41 -13.45 -12.35 -11.18
N ILE A 42 -12.75 -13.34 -11.75
CA ILE A 42 -11.40 -13.72 -11.28
C ILE A 42 -10.42 -12.56 -11.49
N MET A 43 -10.45 -11.92 -12.66
CA MET A 43 -9.59 -10.78 -12.97
C MET A 43 -9.90 -9.57 -12.06
N GLY A 44 -11.18 -9.26 -11.86
CA GLY A 44 -11.62 -8.19 -10.97
C GLY A 44 -11.21 -8.43 -9.51
N SER A 45 -11.35 -9.68 -9.03
CA SER A 45 -10.94 -10.07 -7.68
C SER A 45 -9.42 -9.95 -7.49
N ALA A 46 -8.63 -10.34 -8.49
CA ALA A 46 -7.18 -10.18 -8.45
C ALA A 46 -6.76 -8.70 -8.42
N MET A 47 -7.44 -7.84 -9.20
CA MET A 47 -7.21 -6.39 -9.17
C MET A 47 -7.55 -5.78 -7.81
N LEU A 48 -8.70 -6.15 -7.22
CA LEU A 48 -9.10 -5.65 -5.90
C LEU A 48 -8.08 -6.05 -4.82
N ASN A 49 -7.61 -7.30 -4.81
CA ASN A 49 -6.59 -7.73 -3.85
C ASN A 49 -5.27 -6.98 -4.04
N SER A 50 -4.89 -6.64 -5.27
CA SER A 50 -3.69 -5.84 -5.54
C SER A 50 -3.84 -4.41 -5.03
N VAL A 51 -5.03 -3.80 -5.17
CA VAL A 51 -5.29 -2.44 -4.67
C VAL A 51 -5.36 -2.42 -3.14
N ILE A 52 -6.03 -3.41 -2.52
CA ILE A 52 -6.12 -3.51 -1.05
C ILE A 52 -4.73 -3.69 -0.45
N GLY A 53 -3.91 -4.59 -0.98
CA GLY A 53 -2.52 -4.77 -0.52
C GLY A 53 -1.69 -3.48 -0.61
N THR A 54 -1.87 -2.69 -1.67
CA THR A 54 -1.14 -1.42 -1.83
C THR A 54 -1.61 -0.34 -0.84
N VAL A 55 -2.88 -0.37 -0.44
CA VAL A 55 -3.43 0.58 0.56
C VAL A 55 -3.05 0.16 1.98
N GLU A 56 -3.06 -1.14 2.28
CA GLU A 56 -2.61 -1.67 3.58
C GLU A 56 -1.12 -1.41 3.84
N ASP A 57 -0.27 -1.48 2.80
CA ASP A 57 1.16 -1.17 2.89
C ASP A 57 1.45 0.33 3.09
N GLN A 58 0.45 1.22 2.99
CA GLN A 58 0.62 2.68 3.11
C GLN A 58 0.20 3.28 4.45
N VAL A 59 -0.24 2.48 5.41
CA VAL A 59 -0.56 3.01 6.73
C VAL A 59 0.72 3.13 7.56
N VAL A 60 1.38 4.26 7.37
CA VAL A 60 2.64 4.63 8.02
C VAL A 60 2.34 5.73 9.04
N ILE A 61 2.88 5.59 10.24
CA ILE A 61 2.93 6.68 11.21
C ILE A 61 4.21 7.48 10.93
N ASN A 62 4.05 8.76 10.61
CA ASN A 62 5.17 9.68 10.50
C ASN A 62 5.35 10.41 11.82
N ALA A 63 6.49 10.21 12.46
CA ALA A 63 6.86 10.86 13.71
C ALA A 63 8.00 11.84 13.46
N PHE A 64 7.71 13.14 13.52
CA PHE A 64 8.65 14.20 13.24
C PHE A 64 9.55 14.46 14.45
N ILE A 65 10.82 14.73 14.16
CA ILE A 65 11.90 14.86 15.15
C ILE A 65 12.42 16.29 15.06
N SER A 66 12.65 16.89 16.23
CA SER A 66 13.26 18.23 16.35
C SER A 66 14.68 18.25 15.79
N ASP A 67 15.02 19.36 15.14
CA ASP A 67 16.38 19.62 14.67
C ASP A 67 17.41 19.66 15.80
N ASP A 68 16.96 20.02 17.01
CA ASP A 68 17.80 20.12 18.22
C ASP A 68 17.90 18.78 18.99
N ALA A 69 17.26 17.71 18.49
CA ALA A 69 17.29 16.41 19.17
C ALA A 69 18.69 15.81 19.19
N ASP A 70 19.08 15.25 20.35
CA ASP A 70 20.35 14.54 20.48
C ASP A 70 20.32 13.26 19.63
N GLN A 71 21.32 13.07 18.77
CA GLN A 71 21.41 11.90 17.91
C GLN A 71 21.48 10.58 18.69
N ALA A 72 22.02 10.61 19.92
CA ALA A 72 22.04 9.42 20.77
C ALA A 72 20.64 9.05 21.24
N ASP A 73 19.80 10.04 21.60
CA ASP A 73 18.41 9.84 21.98
C ASP A 73 17.56 9.37 20.80
N VAL A 74 17.80 9.93 19.60
CA VAL A 74 17.14 9.51 18.34
C VAL A 74 17.43 8.03 18.03
N GLN A 75 18.70 7.60 18.09
CA GLN A 75 19.11 6.22 17.85
C GLN A 75 18.57 5.25 18.92
N ALA A 76 18.56 5.67 20.18
CA ALA A 76 18.02 4.88 21.28
C ALA A 76 16.52 4.66 21.10
N PHE A 77 15.80 5.71 20.68
CA PHE A 77 14.37 5.61 20.43
C PHE A 77 14.03 4.78 19.19
N GLU A 78 14.83 4.88 18.12
CA GLU A 78 14.70 3.99 16.96
C GLU A 78 14.82 2.52 17.35
N ALA A 79 15.82 2.20 18.20
CA ALA A 79 15.99 0.85 18.71
C ALA A 79 14.80 0.40 19.57
N GLU A 80 14.23 1.28 20.39
CA GLU A 80 13.02 1.01 21.17
C GLU A 80 11.83 0.71 20.26
N LEU A 81 11.56 1.55 19.25
CA LEU A 81 10.47 1.37 18.31
C LEU A 81 10.50 0.00 17.62
N LYS A 82 11.70 -0.47 17.26
CA LYS A 82 11.90 -1.79 16.63
C LYS A 82 11.56 -2.97 17.56
N THR A 83 11.43 -2.74 18.86
CA THR A 83 11.02 -3.75 19.84
C THR A 83 9.50 -3.85 20.02
N TRP A 84 8.75 -2.90 19.49
CA TRP A 84 7.31 -2.88 19.64
C TRP A 84 6.67 -3.99 18.78
N SER A 85 5.81 -4.80 19.38
CA SER A 85 5.27 -6.04 18.78
C SER A 85 4.39 -5.83 17.54
N ASN A 86 3.88 -4.62 17.34
CA ASN A 86 3.00 -4.25 16.23
C ASN A 86 3.70 -3.38 15.17
N VAL A 87 5.01 -3.14 15.32
CA VAL A 87 5.84 -2.40 14.37
C VAL A 87 6.52 -3.38 13.44
N LYS A 88 6.24 -3.28 12.14
CA LYS A 88 6.84 -4.09 11.07
C LYS A 88 8.21 -3.57 10.69
N SER A 89 8.31 -2.27 10.46
CA SER A 89 9.57 -1.61 10.13
C SER A 89 9.61 -0.17 10.66
N VAL A 90 10.82 0.32 10.92
CA VAL A 90 11.09 1.71 11.28
C VAL A 90 12.19 2.20 10.34
N THR A 91 11.89 3.26 9.59
CA THR A 91 12.85 3.91 8.70
C THR A 91 13.07 5.33 9.19
N TYR A 92 14.30 5.64 9.59
CA TYR A 92 14.70 7.01 9.86
C TYR A 92 14.95 7.73 8.54
N LYS A 93 14.36 8.91 8.38
CA LYS A 93 14.58 9.82 7.26
C LYS A 93 15.17 11.10 7.82
N ASP A 94 16.34 11.43 7.35
CA ASP A 94 16.92 12.73 7.68
C ASP A 94 16.29 13.87 6.85
N LYS A 95 16.69 15.10 7.11
CA LYS A 95 16.15 16.27 6.41
C LYS A 95 16.39 16.23 4.91
N ASP A 96 17.53 15.71 4.48
CA ASP A 96 17.91 15.65 3.06
C ASP A 96 17.12 14.54 2.35
N ASP A 97 16.91 13.39 3.01
CA ASP A 97 16.04 12.32 2.52
C ASP A 97 14.59 12.79 2.39
N ALA A 98 14.08 13.52 3.40
CA ALA A 98 12.73 14.08 3.37
C ALA A 98 12.55 15.07 2.19
N LEU A 99 13.55 15.93 1.96
CA LEU A 99 13.52 16.86 0.85
C LEU A 99 13.62 16.15 -0.51
N ALA A 100 14.46 15.14 -0.64
CA ALA A 100 14.59 14.35 -1.86
C ALA A 100 13.29 13.62 -2.19
N GLU A 101 12.63 13.03 -1.20
CA GLU A 101 11.32 12.40 -1.38
C GLU A 101 10.24 13.40 -1.78
N TYR A 102 10.18 14.55 -1.11
CA TYR A 102 9.24 15.62 -1.42
C TYR A 102 9.40 16.12 -2.85
N THR A 103 10.63 16.43 -3.25
CA THR A 103 10.94 16.90 -4.61
C THR A 103 10.65 15.85 -5.68
N SER A 104 10.86 14.56 -5.38
CA SER A 104 10.57 13.46 -6.31
C SER A 104 9.06 13.30 -6.58
N LYS A 105 8.23 13.58 -5.58
CA LYS A 105 6.76 13.56 -5.69
C LYS A 105 6.19 14.78 -6.43
N MET A 106 6.91 15.89 -6.47
CA MET A 106 6.51 17.13 -7.13
C MET A 106 6.87 17.17 -8.62
N SER A 107 6.49 16.16 -9.39
CA SER A 107 6.77 16.02 -10.83
C SER A 107 6.73 17.38 -11.59
N GLY A 108 7.88 17.96 -11.89
CA GLY A 108 8.05 19.12 -12.76
C GLY A 108 8.12 20.50 -12.08
N ASN A 109 7.88 20.61 -10.77
CA ASN A 109 7.96 21.90 -10.03
C ASN A 109 9.06 21.89 -8.94
N ALA A 110 9.89 20.86 -8.88
CA ALA A 110 10.96 20.74 -7.88
C ALA A 110 11.92 21.95 -7.87
N ASP A 111 12.38 22.41 -9.04
CA ASP A 111 13.29 23.54 -9.17
C ASP A 111 12.67 24.87 -8.71
N ALA A 112 11.39 25.07 -9.00
CA ALA A 112 10.66 26.27 -8.57
C ALA A 112 10.48 26.27 -7.04
N THR A 113 10.20 25.13 -6.44
CA THR A 113 10.03 24.98 -4.98
C THR A 113 11.38 25.20 -4.27
N MET A 114 12.46 24.58 -4.77
CA MET A 114 13.81 24.75 -4.22
C MET A 114 14.27 26.22 -4.31
N SER A 115 13.94 26.91 -5.40
CA SER A 115 14.23 28.34 -5.56
C SER A 115 13.46 29.22 -4.59
N ALA A 116 12.21 28.83 -4.27
CA ALA A 116 11.38 29.56 -3.31
C ALA A 116 11.84 29.37 -1.85
N LEU A 117 12.56 28.30 -1.56
CA LEU A 117 13.09 27.99 -0.23
C LEU A 117 14.48 28.63 0.03
N ASP A 118 15.01 29.43 -0.89
CA ASP A 118 16.34 30.05 -0.79
C ASP A 118 17.45 29.05 -0.40
N GLY A 119 17.33 27.78 -0.79
CA GLY A 119 18.25 26.73 -0.46
C GLY A 119 18.19 26.23 1.00
N GLN A 120 17.21 26.67 1.77
CA GLN A 120 16.96 26.16 3.12
C GLN A 120 16.02 24.96 3.06
N ASN A 121 16.33 23.93 3.83
CA ASN A 121 15.44 22.78 3.98
C ASN A 121 14.54 22.96 5.22
N PRO A 122 13.24 23.28 5.06
CA PRO A 122 12.33 23.46 6.17
C PRO A 122 11.74 22.16 6.70
N LEU A 123 12.02 21.02 6.05
CA LEU A 123 11.44 19.74 6.44
C LEU A 123 12.20 19.15 7.64
N PRO A 124 11.50 18.73 8.70
CA PRO A 124 12.12 18.05 9.83
C PRO A 124 12.53 16.61 9.45
N ALA A 125 13.46 16.06 10.22
CA ALA A 125 13.72 14.63 10.20
C ALA A 125 12.50 13.86 10.74
N SER A 126 12.36 12.60 10.38
CA SER A 126 11.21 11.81 10.81
C SER A 126 11.50 10.31 10.87
N PHE A 127 10.71 9.61 11.69
CA PHE A 127 10.57 8.17 11.60
C PHE A 127 9.33 7.82 10.78
N ALA A 128 9.49 7.01 9.75
CA ALA A 128 8.41 6.33 9.06
C ALA A 128 8.22 4.95 9.70
N ILE A 129 7.13 4.77 10.44
CA ILE A 129 6.83 3.56 11.21
C ILE A 129 5.74 2.79 10.48
N GLU A 130 6.11 1.66 9.88
CA GLU A 130 5.19 0.76 9.22
C GLU A 130 4.62 -0.24 10.22
N MET A 131 3.31 -0.48 10.15
CA MET A 131 2.61 -1.34 11.08
C MET A 131 2.35 -2.73 10.49
N ASP A 132 2.41 -3.77 11.32
CA ASP A 132 1.98 -5.13 10.94
C ASP A 132 0.46 -5.20 10.75
N ASP A 133 -0.29 -4.50 11.59
CA ASP A 133 -1.75 -4.45 11.56
C ASP A 133 -2.23 -3.00 11.45
N PRO A 134 -2.78 -2.60 10.29
CA PRO A 134 -3.28 -1.23 10.08
C PRO A 134 -4.33 -0.79 11.09
N SER A 135 -5.09 -1.71 11.66
CA SER A 135 -6.11 -1.39 12.68
C SER A 135 -5.54 -0.87 13.99
N GLN A 136 -4.24 -1.09 14.24
CA GLN A 136 -3.54 -0.67 15.46
C GLN A 136 -2.83 0.67 15.33
N VAL A 137 -2.91 1.33 14.19
CA VAL A 137 -2.23 2.60 13.92
C VAL A 137 -2.60 3.67 14.94
N GLU A 138 -3.89 3.88 15.18
CA GLU A 138 -4.36 4.90 16.13
C GLU A 138 -3.88 4.61 17.56
N SER A 139 -3.93 3.35 17.98
CA SER A 139 -3.47 2.95 19.32
C SER A 139 -1.95 3.14 19.48
N THR A 140 -1.19 2.83 18.42
CA THR A 140 0.26 3.00 18.39
C THR A 140 0.65 4.47 18.34
N ALA A 141 -0.04 5.29 17.54
CA ALA A 141 0.16 6.73 17.53
C ALA A 141 -0.11 7.37 18.90
N LYS A 142 -1.18 6.95 19.58
CA LYS A 142 -1.46 7.39 20.97
C LYS A 142 -0.39 6.94 21.96
N LYS A 143 0.14 5.73 21.81
CA LYS A 143 1.26 5.23 22.63
C LYS A 143 2.51 6.05 22.38
N LEU A 144 2.81 6.36 21.11
CA LEU A 144 3.94 7.17 20.69
C LEU A 144 3.88 8.58 21.30
N LYS A 145 2.74 9.27 21.17
CA LYS A 145 2.50 10.60 21.74
C LYS A 145 2.68 10.66 23.25
N LYS A 146 2.47 9.55 23.96
CA LYS A 146 2.63 9.45 25.43
C LYS A 146 4.00 8.95 25.86
N ASN A 147 4.85 8.53 24.94
CA ASN A 147 6.17 8.02 25.26
C ASN A 147 7.10 9.17 25.67
N ALA A 148 7.72 9.05 26.85
CA ALA A 148 8.56 10.12 27.41
C ALA A 148 9.86 10.31 26.60
N ASP A 149 10.40 9.27 26.00
CA ASP A 149 11.62 9.35 25.19
C ASP A 149 11.34 9.98 23.83
N PHE A 150 10.17 9.71 23.24
CA PHE A 150 9.72 10.42 22.05
C PHE A 150 9.49 11.92 22.33
N GLN A 151 8.88 12.26 23.46
CA GLN A 151 8.62 13.67 23.81
C GLN A 151 9.90 14.51 23.95
N LYS A 152 11.04 13.90 24.21
CA LYS A 152 12.35 14.59 24.28
C LYS A 152 12.88 14.98 22.89
N ILE A 153 12.55 14.19 21.88
CA ILE A 153 13.06 14.35 20.51
C ILE A 153 12.02 14.84 19.51
N ALA A 154 10.75 14.96 19.93
CA ALA A 154 9.65 15.38 19.08
C ALA A 154 9.85 16.82 18.57
N ASP A 155 9.42 17.06 17.34
CA ASP A 155 9.47 18.37 16.73
C ASP A 155 8.49 19.35 17.41
N ASP A 156 8.87 20.65 17.46
CA ASP A 156 8.03 21.80 17.80
C ASP A 156 7.41 21.84 19.22
N GLY A 157 7.81 20.96 20.12
CA GLY A 157 7.26 20.94 21.49
C GLY A 157 5.78 20.55 21.59
N ASP A 158 5.08 20.37 20.46
CA ASP A 158 3.73 19.79 20.40
C ASP A 158 3.78 18.37 19.83
N VAL A 159 3.82 17.41 20.73
CA VAL A 159 3.85 15.99 20.42
C VAL A 159 2.64 15.55 19.55
N ASN A 160 1.53 16.27 19.62
CA ASN A 160 0.35 15.93 18.82
C ASN A 160 0.55 16.31 17.34
N ALA A 161 1.18 17.44 17.09
CA ALA A 161 1.54 17.87 15.74
C ALA A 161 2.69 17.05 15.14
N SER A 162 3.56 16.50 16.00
CA SER A 162 4.73 15.72 15.57
C SER A 162 4.41 14.28 15.15
N VAL A 163 3.17 13.79 15.28
CA VAL A 163 2.77 12.43 14.92
C VAL A 163 1.60 12.48 13.96
N LEU A 164 1.85 12.19 12.68
CA LEU A 164 0.82 12.12 11.64
C LEU A 164 0.59 10.68 11.20
N TYR A 165 -0.67 10.32 10.96
CA TYR A 165 -1.08 9.04 10.40
C TYR A 165 -2.37 9.20 9.58
N GLY A 166 -2.58 8.35 8.58
CA GLY A 166 -3.53 8.52 7.48
C GLY A 166 -5.02 8.74 7.78
N GLN A 167 -5.42 9.02 9.03
CA GLN A 167 -6.79 9.44 9.39
C GLN A 167 -6.92 10.93 9.72
N GLU A 168 -5.82 11.66 9.87
CA GLU A 168 -5.86 13.09 10.23
C GLU A 168 -5.81 14.05 9.03
N GLU A 169 -5.67 13.56 7.80
CA GLU A 169 -5.64 14.42 6.61
C GLU A 169 -7.03 14.88 6.10
N VAL A 170 -8.11 14.55 6.82
CA VAL A 170 -9.48 14.93 6.41
C VAL A 170 -10.18 15.73 7.51
N SER A 171 -9.61 16.89 7.85
CA SER A 171 -10.34 17.91 8.61
C SER A 171 -9.95 19.30 8.15
#